data_c497944d9f62feb1a10120446d0276f7
#
_entry.id   c497944d9f62feb1a10120446d0276f7
#
_cell.length_a   1.000
_cell.length_b   1.000
_cell.length_c   1.000
_cell.angle_alpha   90.00
_cell.angle_beta   90.00
_cell.angle_gamma   90.00
#
_symmetry.space_group_name_H-M   'P 1'
#
loop_
_entity.id
_entity.type
_entity.pdbx_description
1 polymer ?
#
loop_
_entity_poly.entity_id
_entity_poly.type
_entity_poly.pdbx_seq_one_letter_code
_entity_poly.pdbx_strand_id
1 'polypeptide(L)'
;MENHTIVTLKKGEGRTIKAGGAWIFDNEIDTITGKFTNGDIVVVHDFDGYPMGRGFINQNSKIRIRMMTRKADQLIDDDFLRMRVQNAWDYRKQVMAGGNDSVFLQGAASKDGAGSMPGIAGIGTTGRPDLNCCRVIFGEADFLPGITVDKYADVLVVECLALGMEQFKEKIVDFLKEVLAADGIKIRGVYERSDANERKKEGLPKVKGFIGEEFDTNVEIIENGVRYMVDVVNGQKTGFFLDQKYNRLAMQRICKDKKVLDCFTHMGTFALNAGIAGAKEATGLDISEFAVKQATENARRNNLSDTVKFRCANVLDELPHLAADGEKYDVVILDPPAFTKSREATKNAIKGYREINMKGLRLVKDGGYLATCSCSHFMTQELLARTVKEAAKAVHKRLRQVEFRTQGPDHPILWANTANVPESYYLKFYIFQVVEEK
;
A
#
# COMPACT_ATOMS: atom_id res chain seq x y z
N MET A 1 -30.47 8.38 30.35
CA MET A 1 -30.17 7.32 29.35
C MET A 1 -30.24 8.01 28.01
N GLU A 2 -29.09 8.22 27.39
CA GLU A 2 -29.07 8.72 26.01
C GLU A 2 -29.83 7.73 25.14
N ASN A 3 -30.83 8.22 24.42
CA ASN A 3 -31.65 7.42 23.50
C ASN A 3 -30.81 7.12 22.27
N HIS A 4 -29.91 6.14 22.35
CA HIS A 4 -29.12 5.72 21.19
C HIS A 4 -30.01 5.01 20.17
N THR A 5 -29.84 5.35 18.90
CA THR A 5 -30.44 4.58 17.81
C THR A 5 -29.87 3.17 17.81
N ILE A 6 -30.76 2.18 17.79
CA ILE A 6 -30.42 0.76 17.77
C ILE A 6 -30.69 0.20 16.38
N VAL A 7 -29.70 -0.47 15.82
CA VAL A 7 -29.81 -1.19 14.55
C VAL A 7 -29.76 -2.69 14.83
N THR A 8 -30.83 -3.43 14.52
CA THR A 8 -30.91 -4.86 14.70
C THR A 8 -30.64 -5.58 13.37
N LEU A 9 -29.79 -6.58 13.38
CA LEU A 9 -29.47 -7.38 12.20
C LEU A 9 -30.47 -8.50 11.99
N LYS A 10 -30.60 -8.96 10.74
CA LYS A 10 -31.42 -10.12 10.38
C LYS A 10 -30.88 -11.40 11.01
N LYS A 11 -31.77 -12.38 11.17
CA LYS A 11 -31.39 -13.71 11.65
C LYS A 11 -30.34 -14.35 10.73
N GLY A 12 -29.22 -14.74 11.33
CA GLY A 12 -28.09 -15.36 10.62
C GLY A 12 -27.03 -14.38 10.11
N GLU A 13 -27.32 -13.07 10.17
CA GLU A 13 -26.35 -12.02 9.81
C GLU A 13 -25.45 -11.62 11.01
N GLY A 14 -24.48 -10.77 10.77
CA GLY A 14 -23.53 -10.30 11.79
C GLY A 14 -22.38 -11.28 12.08
N ARG A 15 -22.27 -12.40 11.37
CA ARG A 15 -21.16 -13.34 11.51
C ARG A 15 -19.82 -12.66 11.21
N THR A 16 -19.80 -11.82 10.18
CA THR A 16 -18.61 -11.05 9.79
C THR A 16 -18.14 -10.14 10.93
N ILE A 17 -19.09 -9.46 11.60
CA ILE A 17 -18.78 -8.59 12.75
C ILE A 17 -18.26 -9.41 13.93
N LYS A 18 -18.90 -10.52 14.26
CA LYS A 18 -18.44 -11.44 15.32
C LYS A 18 -17.03 -11.98 15.07
N ALA A 19 -16.67 -12.14 13.81
CA ALA A 19 -15.36 -12.60 13.37
C ALA A 19 -14.30 -11.49 13.22
N GLY A 20 -14.61 -10.24 13.55
CA GLY A 20 -13.67 -9.11 13.49
C GLY A 20 -13.82 -8.16 12.30
N GLY A 21 -14.80 -8.40 11.42
CA GLY A 21 -15.12 -7.49 10.32
C GLY A 21 -15.66 -6.14 10.82
N ALA A 22 -15.58 -5.13 9.94
CA ALA A 22 -15.95 -3.76 10.30
C ALA A 22 -17.19 -3.24 9.54
N TRP A 23 -17.72 -3.99 8.57
CA TRP A 23 -18.76 -3.51 7.67
C TRP A 23 -20.07 -4.28 7.83
N ILE A 24 -21.18 -3.55 7.88
CA ILE A 24 -22.54 -4.07 7.82
C ILE A 24 -23.20 -3.49 6.58
N PHE A 25 -23.67 -4.35 5.70
CA PHE A 25 -24.33 -3.94 4.48
C PHE A 25 -25.82 -3.69 4.70
N ASP A 26 -26.45 -2.93 3.80
CA ASP A 26 -27.87 -2.55 3.86
C ASP A 26 -28.81 -3.77 3.91
N ASN A 27 -28.48 -4.84 3.21
CA ASN A 27 -29.25 -6.07 3.16
C ASN A 27 -29.19 -6.93 4.43
N GLU A 28 -28.24 -6.66 5.34
CA GLU A 28 -28.05 -7.38 6.61
C GLU A 28 -28.95 -6.83 7.73
N ILE A 29 -29.53 -5.61 7.55
CA ILE A 29 -30.31 -4.92 8.57
C ILE A 29 -31.78 -5.35 8.51
N ASP A 30 -32.34 -5.67 9.70
CA ASP A 30 -33.75 -5.96 9.90
C ASP A 30 -34.52 -4.68 10.29
N THR A 31 -34.19 -4.06 11.41
CA THR A 31 -34.88 -2.88 11.93
C THR A 31 -33.91 -1.81 12.43
N ILE A 32 -34.40 -0.56 12.40
CA ILE A 32 -33.72 0.60 13.01
C ILE A 32 -34.71 1.27 13.95
N THR A 33 -34.39 1.33 15.23
CA THR A 33 -35.20 1.93 16.27
C THR A 33 -34.53 3.20 16.79
N GLY A 34 -35.21 4.32 16.73
CA GLY A 34 -34.72 5.65 17.10
C GLY A 34 -34.61 6.59 15.90
N LYS A 35 -34.22 7.83 16.16
CA LYS A 35 -33.99 8.86 15.13
C LYS A 35 -32.50 9.02 14.92
N PHE A 36 -32.06 9.17 13.69
CA PHE A 36 -30.68 9.41 13.35
C PHE A 36 -30.53 10.24 12.08
N THR A 37 -29.39 10.82 11.91
CA THR A 37 -28.89 11.42 10.68
C THR A 37 -27.69 10.62 10.17
N ASN A 38 -27.36 10.74 8.88
CA ASN A 38 -26.18 10.09 8.33
C ASN A 38 -24.92 10.59 9.04
N GLY A 39 -24.09 9.68 9.50
CA GLY A 39 -22.88 9.95 10.27
C GLY A 39 -23.02 9.73 11.77
N ASP A 40 -24.25 9.64 12.29
CA ASP A 40 -24.49 9.40 13.72
C ASP A 40 -23.94 8.05 14.17
N ILE A 41 -23.49 7.99 15.43
CA ILE A 41 -23.10 6.75 16.07
C ILE A 41 -24.34 5.99 16.53
N VAL A 42 -24.43 4.73 16.08
CA VAL A 42 -25.52 3.81 16.43
C VAL A 42 -25.00 2.60 17.20
N VAL A 43 -25.87 1.98 17.98
CA VAL A 43 -25.58 0.68 18.62
C VAL A 43 -26.11 -0.43 17.71
N VAL A 44 -25.30 -1.44 17.48
CA VAL A 44 -25.66 -2.60 16.65
C VAL A 44 -25.98 -3.78 17.56
N HIS A 45 -27.15 -4.39 17.31
CA HIS A 45 -27.58 -5.63 17.94
C HIS A 45 -27.68 -6.75 16.92
N ASP A 46 -27.43 -7.97 17.33
CA ASP A 46 -27.80 -9.13 16.52
C ASP A 46 -29.30 -9.42 16.59
N PHE A 47 -29.77 -10.43 15.88
CA PHE A 47 -31.19 -10.80 15.81
C PHE A 47 -31.82 -11.07 17.18
N ASP A 48 -31.07 -11.62 18.12
CA ASP A 48 -31.54 -11.96 19.47
C ASP A 48 -31.43 -10.78 20.47
N GLY A 49 -31.02 -9.59 19.98
CA GLY A 49 -30.86 -8.39 20.79
C GLY A 49 -29.52 -8.30 21.52
N TYR A 50 -28.54 -9.18 21.19
CA TYR A 50 -27.21 -9.10 21.76
C TYR A 50 -26.44 -7.91 21.21
N PRO A 51 -25.90 -7.01 22.05
CA PRO A 51 -25.17 -5.83 21.61
C PRO A 51 -23.80 -6.21 21.03
N MET A 52 -23.57 -5.86 19.76
CA MET A 52 -22.37 -6.23 19.00
C MET A 52 -21.32 -5.12 18.97
N GLY A 53 -21.69 -3.88 19.32
CA GLY A 53 -20.78 -2.74 19.30
C GLY A 53 -21.44 -1.46 18.80
N ARG A 54 -20.59 -0.48 18.44
CA ARG A 54 -21.00 0.83 17.92
C ARG A 54 -20.25 1.17 16.64
N GLY A 55 -20.92 1.91 15.77
CA GLY A 55 -20.35 2.43 14.54
C GLY A 55 -21.19 3.57 13.99
N PHE A 56 -20.73 4.21 12.95
CA PHE A 56 -21.51 5.26 12.29
C PHE A 56 -22.35 4.70 11.14
N ILE A 57 -23.56 5.24 11.00
CA ILE A 57 -24.54 4.86 9.98
C ILE A 57 -24.52 5.82 8.80
N ASN A 58 -24.67 5.29 7.57
CA ASN A 58 -24.84 6.11 6.37
C ASN A 58 -25.84 5.47 5.40
N GLN A 59 -26.98 6.11 5.18
CA GLN A 59 -28.04 5.62 4.28
C GLN A 59 -27.68 5.74 2.78
N ASN A 60 -26.70 6.56 2.42
CA ASN A 60 -26.26 6.72 1.03
C ASN A 60 -25.37 5.56 0.58
N SER A 61 -24.72 4.86 1.52
CA SER A 61 -23.76 3.80 1.26
C SER A 61 -24.40 2.41 1.33
N LYS A 62 -23.92 1.48 0.48
CA LYS A 62 -24.24 0.05 0.63
C LYS A 62 -23.60 -0.53 1.88
N ILE A 63 -22.44 -0.01 2.30
CA ILE A 63 -21.87 -0.27 3.62
C ILE A 63 -22.61 0.63 4.60
N ARG A 64 -23.74 0.12 5.11
CA ARG A 64 -24.69 0.88 5.91
C ARG A 64 -24.11 1.32 7.24
N ILE A 65 -23.30 0.47 7.87
CA ILE A 65 -22.63 0.80 9.12
C ILE A 65 -21.16 0.40 9.02
N ARG A 66 -20.30 1.29 9.50
CA ARG A 66 -18.87 0.99 9.73
C ARG A 66 -18.65 0.97 11.23
N MET A 67 -18.25 -0.20 11.74
CA MET A 67 -18.03 -0.42 13.17
C MET A 67 -16.76 0.31 13.65
N MET A 68 -16.90 1.12 14.69
CA MET A 68 -15.78 1.79 15.39
C MET A 68 -15.26 0.97 16.57
N THR A 69 -16.16 0.26 17.26
CA THR A 69 -15.83 -0.61 18.38
C THR A 69 -16.81 -1.78 18.45
N ARG A 70 -16.31 -2.90 18.97
CA ARG A 70 -17.13 -4.11 19.29
C ARG A 70 -17.66 -4.10 20.72
N LYS A 71 -17.40 -3.05 21.49
CA LYS A 71 -17.92 -2.84 22.83
C LYS A 71 -19.10 -1.87 22.76
N ALA A 72 -20.28 -2.34 23.06
CA ALA A 72 -21.51 -1.54 22.94
C ALA A 72 -21.62 -0.44 23.98
N ASP A 73 -20.90 -0.55 25.09
CA ASP A 73 -20.80 0.43 26.18
C ASP A 73 -19.68 1.47 25.97
N GLN A 74 -18.78 1.24 25.00
CA GLN A 74 -17.67 2.14 24.70
C GLN A 74 -18.16 3.43 24.05
N LEU A 75 -17.91 4.57 24.66
CA LEU A 75 -18.13 5.87 24.05
C LEU A 75 -17.13 6.13 22.91
N ILE A 76 -17.61 6.78 21.86
CA ILE A 76 -16.79 7.25 20.74
C ILE A 76 -16.56 8.75 20.98
N ASP A 77 -15.70 9.05 21.91
CA ASP A 77 -15.31 10.38 22.35
C ASP A 77 -13.85 10.72 21.96
N ASP A 78 -13.38 11.85 22.45
CA ASP A 78 -12.03 12.33 22.15
C ASP A 78 -10.95 11.41 22.73
N ASP A 79 -11.17 10.83 23.90
CA ASP A 79 -10.24 9.86 24.51
C ASP A 79 -10.16 8.57 23.69
N PHE A 80 -11.29 8.10 23.20
CA PHE A 80 -11.34 6.96 22.29
C PHE A 80 -10.58 7.23 20.99
N LEU A 81 -10.79 8.37 20.34
CA LEU A 81 -10.11 8.74 19.10
C LEU A 81 -8.62 8.91 19.32
N ARG A 82 -8.20 9.58 20.39
CA ARG A 82 -6.80 9.77 20.78
C ARG A 82 -6.11 8.42 21.00
N MET A 83 -6.75 7.51 21.72
CA MET A 83 -6.24 6.15 21.92
C MET A 83 -6.04 5.40 20.58
N ARG A 84 -6.98 5.50 19.64
CA ARG A 84 -6.87 4.85 18.31
C ARG A 84 -5.70 5.42 17.53
N VAL A 85 -5.53 6.73 17.52
CA VAL A 85 -4.41 7.42 16.86
C VAL A 85 -3.07 7.02 17.48
N GLN A 86 -2.99 7.00 18.82
CA GLN A 86 -1.78 6.57 19.55
C GLN A 86 -1.42 5.13 19.19
N ASN A 87 -2.41 4.21 19.22
CA ASN A 87 -2.20 2.80 18.89
C ASN A 87 -1.71 2.61 17.45
N ALA A 88 -2.25 3.38 16.49
CA ALA A 88 -1.83 3.34 15.10
C ALA A 88 -0.35 3.77 14.95
N TRP A 89 0.06 4.84 15.64
CA TRP A 89 1.44 5.30 15.62
C TRP A 89 2.39 4.31 16.33
N ASP A 90 2.02 3.81 17.50
CA ASP A 90 2.81 2.84 18.26
C ASP A 90 3.02 1.55 17.46
N TYR A 91 1.99 1.10 16.72
CA TYR A 91 2.13 -0.01 15.80
C TYR A 91 3.22 0.26 14.74
N ARG A 92 3.23 1.44 14.10
CA ARG A 92 4.26 1.80 13.09
C ARG A 92 5.65 1.81 13.70
N LYS A 93 5.81 2.35 14.90
CA LYS A 93 7.10 2.33 15.61
C LYS A 93 7.61 0.90 15.84
N GLN A 94 6.71 -0.04 16.13
CA GLN A 94 7.06 -1.43 16.36
C GLN A 94 7.39 -2.19 15.07
N VAL A 95 6.54 -2.10 14.06
CA VAL A 95 6.67 -2.94 12.85
C VAL A 95 7.67 -2.38 11.83
N MET A 96 7.97 -1.08 11.89
CA MET A 96 8.94 -0.43 11.02
C MET A 96 10.30 -0.22 11.71
N ALA A 97 10.49 -0.78 12.90
CA ALA A 97 11.76 -0.75 13.60
C ALA A 97 12.86 -1.35 12.73
N GLY A 98 13.81 -0.52 12.45
CA GLY A 98 14.94 -0.58 11.55
C GLY A 98 15.38 -1.91 10.98
N GLY A 99 15.55 -1.91 9.72
CA GLY A 99 16.48 -2.57 8.82
C GLY A 99 17.15 -3.90 9.15
N ASN A 100 16.71 -4.61 10.16
CA ASN A 100 17.04 -6.02 10.29
C ASN A 100 15.89 -6.83 9.68
N ASP A 101 16.07 -7.28 8.45
CA ASP A 101 15.25 -8.28 7.76
C ASP A 101 15.02 -9.56 8.59
N SER A 102 15.60 -9.66 9.77
CA SER A 102 15.53 -10.81 10.68
C SER A 102 14.14 -11.10 11.23
N VAL A 103 13.20 -10.14 11.24
CA VAL A 103 11.84 -10.39 11.71
C VAL A 103 11.01 -11.15 10.66
N PHE A 104 11.36 -11.03 9.37
CA PHE A 104 10.65 -11.70 8.27
C PHE A 104 11.38 -12.96 7.75
N LEU A 105 12.59 -13.25 8.23
CA LEU A 105 13.41 -14.40 7.82
C LEU A 105 13.53 -15.49 8.89
N GLN A 106 12.78 -15.45 9.99
CA GLN A 106 12.77 -16.52 11.00
C GLN A 106 12.04 -17.80 10.52
N GLY A 107 12.37 -18.24 9.30
CA GLY A 107 11.98 -19.56 8.78
C GLY A 107 13.16 -20.46 8.44
N ALA A 108 14.42 -20.00 8.62
CA ALA A 108 15.60 -20.80 8.37
C ALA A 108 16.70 -20.46 9.38
N ALA A 109 16.62 -21.08 10.57
CA ALA A 109 17.73 -21.07 11.49
C ALA A 109 18.84 -22.00 10.95
N SER A 110 19.92 -21.45 10.39
CA SER A 110 21.20 -22.15 10.34
C SER A 110 22.01 -21.75 11.57
N LYS A 111 22.20 -22.69 12.47
CA LYS A 111 23.32 -22.67 13.42
C LYS A 111 24.57 -22.83 12.58
N ASP A 112 25.36 -21.79 12.51
CA ASP A 112 26.83 -21.85 12.55
C ASP A 112 27.42 -20.46 12.27
N GLY A 113 28.51 -20.20 12.95
CA GLY A 113 29.03 -18.91 13.29
C GLY A 113 29.68 -18.07 12.19
N ALA A 114 29.77 -16.81 12.54
CA ALA A 114 30.76 -15.82 12.21
C ALA A 114 31.18 -15.69 10.74
N GLY A 115 30.56 -14.74 10.07
CA GLY A 115 31.01 -14.11 8.85
C GLY A 115 30.32 -12.76 8.70
N SER A 116 30.91 -11.70 9.26
CA SER A 116 30.45 -10.33 9.00
C SER A 116 30.59 -10.05 7.50
N MET A 117 29.44 -9.96 6.81
CA MET A 117 29.41 -9.37 5.47
C MET A 117 29.88 -7.91 5.58
N PRO A 118 30.69 -7.40 4.63
CA PRO A 118 31.05 -5.99 4.60
C PRO A 118 29.75 -5.17 4.47
N GLY A 119 29.49 -4.34 5.49
CA GLY A 119 28.30 -3.51 5.54
C GLY A 119 28.22 -2.63 4.31
N ILE A 120 27.06 -2.57 3.69
CA ILE A 120 26.73 -1.52 2.71
C ILE A 120 26.73 -0.22 3.52
N ALA A 121 27.82 0.55 3.38
CA ALA A 121 27.94 1.86 4.02
C ALA A 121 26.83 2.77 3.48
N GLY A 122 25.89 3.17 4.36
CA GLY A 122 24.84 4.11 4.02
C GLY A 122 23.40 3.73 4.39
N ILE A 123 23.11 2.47 4.71
CA ILE A 123 21.81 2.10 5.29
C ILE A 123 21.94 2.28 6.79
N GLY A 124 21.20 3.26 7.35
CA GLY A 124 21.29 3.61 8.76
C GLY A 124 21.03 2.42 9.69
N THR A 125 22.11 1.81 10.16
CA THR A 125 22.10 0.74 11.17
C THR A 125 21.90 1.27 12.59
N THR A 126 21.08 2.32 12.75
CA THR A 126 20.90 2.97 14.05
C THR A 126 19.87 2.28 14.95
N GLY A 127 19.27 1.16 14.53
CA GLY A 127 18.20 0.50 15.30
C GLY A 127 16.91 1.35 15.46
N ARG A 128 16.83 2.50 14.80
CA ARG A 128 15.64 3.35 14.79
C ARG A 128 14.71 3.00 13.64
N PRO A 129 13.38 3.05 13.85
CA PRO A 129 12.41 2.84 12.79
C PRO A 129 12.61 3.81 11.63
N ASP A 130 12.49 3.33 10.37
CA ASP A 130 12.44 4.20 9.20
C ASP A 130 11.03 4.79 9.06
N LEU A 131 10.78 5.85 9.82
CA LEU A 131 9.52 6.57 9.89
C LEU A 131 9.55 7.90 9.12
N ASN A 132 10.55 8.12 8.26
CA ASN A 132 10.60 9.34 7.45
C ASN A 132 9.36 9.48 6.57
N CYS A 133 8.95 8.39 5.91
CA CYS A 133 7.70 8.31 5.17
C CYS A 133 7.01 6.97 5.43
N CYS A 134 5.73 7.00 5.78
CA CYS A 134 4.93 5.81 6.07
C CYS A 134 3.44 6.14 6.10
N ARG A 135 2.60 5.12 5.91
CA ARG A 135 1.17 5.21 6.22
C ARG A 135 0.98 5.11 7.71
N VAL A 136 0.48 6.17 8.34
CA VAL A 136 0.27 6.22 9.81
C VAL A 136 -1.08 5.65 10.20
N ILE A 137 -2.13 5.90 9.40
CA ILE A 137 -3.48 5.36 9.62
C ILE A 137 -3.94 4.67 8.34
N PHE A 138 -4.40 3.43 8.46
CA PHE A 138 -4.89 2.61 7.35
C PHE A 138 -6.32 2.10 7.59
N GLY A 139 -7.27 3.01 7.71
CA GLY A 139 -8.70 2.71 7.73
C GLY A 139 -9.10 1.67 8.76
N GLU A 140 -9.84 0.67 8.30
CA GLU A 140 -10.36 -0.43 9.10
C GLU A 140 -9.26 -1.25 9.78
N ALA A 141 -8.06 -1.31 9.19
CA ALA A 141 -6.95 -2.08 9.77
C ALA A 141 -6.32 -1.40 11.01
N ASP A 142 -6.58 -0.10 11.19
CA ASP A 142 -6.25 0.64 12.41
C ASP A 142 -7.50 0.98 13.24
N PHE A 143 -8.64 0.35 12.91
CA PHE A 143 -9.90 0.58 13.60
C PHE A 143 -10.39 2.03 13.56
N LEU A 144 -10.03 2.75 12.51
CA LEU A 144 -10.49 4.09 12.13
C LEU A 144 -11.07 4.03 10.71
N PRO A 145 -12.25 3.41 10.52
CA PRO A 145 -12.76 3.02 9.22
C PRO A 145 -12.99 4.20 8.29
N GLY A 146 -12.44 4.08 7.07
CA GLY A 146 -12.65 5.05 6.01
C GLY A 146 -11.76 6.29 6.06
N ILE A 147 -10.76 6.37 6.95
CA ILE A 147 -9.73 7.42 6.92
C ILE A 147 -8.35 6.81 6.74
N THR A 148 -7.56 7.43 5.89
CA THR A 148 -6.15 7.08 5.66
C THR A 148 -5.29 8.32 5.88
N VAL A 149 -4.16 8.16 6.57
CA VAL A 149 -3.20 9.25 6.75
C VAL A 149 -1.80 8.76 6.41
N ASP A 150 -1.20 9.40 5.44
CA ASP A 150 0.18 9.19 5.02
C ASP A 150 1.09 10.32 5.53
N LYS A 151 2.25 9.95 6.04
CA LYS A 151 3.29 10.88 6.49
C LYS A 151 4.42 10.91 5.48
N TYR A 152 4.75 12.10 5.02
CA TYR A 152 5.87 12.40 4.14
C TYR A 152 6.78 13.41 4.86
N ALA A 153 7.89 12.95 5.41
CA ALA A 153 8.79 13.73 6.27
C ALA A 153 8.03 14.46 7.41
N ASP A 154 7.78 15.74 7.26
CA ASP A 154 7.09 16.63 8.20
C ASP A 154 5.69 17.07 7.71
N VAL A 155 5.15 16.39 6.69
CA VAL A 155 3.81 16.66 6.13
C VAL A 155 2.91 15.45 6.29
N LEU A 156 1.64 15.68 6.61
CA LEU A 156 0.59 14.66 6.59
C LEU A 156 -0.31 14.86 5.37
N VAL A 157 -0.67 13.75 4.74
CA VAL A 157 -1.70 13.73 3.68
C VAL A 157 -2.85 12.85 4.14
N VAL A 158 -4.05 13.42 4.17
CA VAL A 158 -5.26 12.78 4.70
C VAL A 158 -6.21 12.47 3.55
N GLU A 159 -6.72 11.25 3.53
CA GLU A 159 -7.84 10.83 2.67
C GLU A 159 -8.97 10.32 3.56
N CYS A 160 -10.13 10.98 3.52
CA CYS A 160 -11.33 10.55 4.22
C CYS A 160 -12.39 10.13 3.20
N LEU A 161 -12.81 8.86 3.23
CA LEU A 161 -13.74 8.28 2.26
C LEU A 161 -15.12 7.99 2.86
N ALA A 162 -15.27 7.96 4.19
CA ALA A 162 -16.51 7.60 4.87
C ALA A 162 -17.18 8.81 5.53
N LEU A 163 -18.48 8.96 5.32
CA LEU A 163 -19.23 10.12 5.80
C LEU A 163 -19.19 10.27 7.32
N GLY A 164 -19.34 9.17 8.06
CA GLY A 164 -19.28 9.25 9.53
C GLY A 164 -17.90 9.61 10.07
N MET A 165 -16.82 9.34 9.32
CA MET A 165 -15.48 9.71 9.70
C MET A 165 -15.14 11.18 9.40
N GLU A 166 -15.86 11.79 8.46
CA GLU A 166 -15.65 13.19 8.07
C GLU A 166 -15.76 14.15 9.28
N GLN A 167 -16.70 13.87 10.20
CA GLN A 167 -16.90 14.68 11.41
C GLN A 167 -15.73 14.59 12.41
N PHE A 168 -14.94 13.52 12.36
CA PHE A 168 -13.81 13.28 13.25
C PHE A 168 -12.47 13.62 12.62
N LYS A 169 -12.42 13.89 11.33
CA LYS A 169 -11.21 14.06 10.54
C LYS A 169 -10.24 15.08 11.13
N GLU A 170 -10.70 16.29 11.43
CA GLU A 170 -9.86 17.35 11.97
C GLU A 170 -9.33 17.00 13.37
N LYS A 171 -10.17 16.44 14.26
CA LYS A 171 -9.74 15.97 15.58
C LYS A 171 -8.68 14.86 15.48
N ILE A 172 -8.85 13.92 14.57
CA ILE A 172 -7.88 12.84 14.32
C ILE A 172 -6.54 13.43 13.86
N VAL A 173 -6.56 14.43 13.01
CA VAL A 173 -5.36 15.15 12.56
C VAL A 173 -4.67 15.87 13.74
N ASP A 174 -5.43 16.55 14.59
CA ASP A 174 -4.88 17.26 15.74
C ASP A 174 -4.27 16.27 16.76
N PHE A 175 -4.97 15.19 17.08
CA PHE A 175 -4.43 14.14 17.95
C PHE A 175 -3.17 13.50 17.36
N LEU A 176 -3.14 13.29 16.04
CA LEU A 176 -1.95 12.75 15.39
C LEU A 176 -0.77 13.73 15.46
N LYS A 177 -0.99 15.03 15.27
CA LYS A 177 0.07 16.05 15.49
C LYS A 177 0.61 16.02 16.92
N GLU A 178 -0.26 15.90 17.93
CA GLU A 178 0.14 15.82 19.33
C GLU A 178 0.96 14.54 19.61
N VAL A 179 0.48 13.39 19.12
CA VAL A 179 1.16 12.11 19.29
C VAL A 179 2.54 12.11 18.63
N LEU A 180 2.65 12.65 17.41
CA LEU A 180 3.92 12.79 16.70
C LEU A 180 4.86 13.78 17.40
N ALA A 181 4.34 14.90 17.93
CA ALA A 181 5.11 15.89 18.66
C ALA A 181 5.70 15.32 19.96
N ALA A 182 5.00 14.42 20.65
CA ALA A 182 5.50 13.72 21.83
C ALA A 182 6.74 12.85 21.51
N ASP A 183 6.87 12.35 20.28
CA ASP A 183 8.05 11.65 19.79
C ASP A 183 9.08 12.58 19.08
N GLY A 184 8.93 13.90 19.24
CA GLY A 184 9.84 14.91 18.67
C GLY A 184 9.64 15.19 17.18
N ILE A 185 8.54 14.71 16.58
CA ILE A 185 8.23 14.91 15.15
C ILE A 185 7.27 16.09 15.01
N LYS A 186 7.79 17.22 14.53
CA LYS A 186 6.98 18.42 14.27
C LYS A 186 6.41 18.35 12.84
N ILE A 187 5.08 18.40 12.71
CA ILE A 187 4.38 18.47 11.44
C ILE A 187 4.22 19.93 11.04
N ARG A 188 4.74 20.31 9.85
CA ARG A 188 4.64 21.67 9.30
C ARG A 188 3.34 21.92 8.56
N GLY A 189 2.68 20.88 8.06
CA GLY A 189 1.45 21.06 7.30
C GLY A 189 0.66 19.78 7.06
N VAL A 190 -0.60 19.95 6.71
CA VAL A 190 -1.53 18.86 6.39
C VAL A 190 -2.27 19.18 5.11
N TYR A 191 -2.32 18.22 4.18
CA TYR A 191 -3.05 18.35 2.94
C TYR A 191 -4.12 17.25 2.82
N GLU A 192 -5.32 17.61 2.39
CA GLU A 192 -6.41 16.65 2.16
C GLU A 192 -6.46 16.21 0.70
N ARG A 193 -6.51 14.90 0.48
CA ARG A 193 -6.66 14.23 -0.82
C ARG A 193 -7.91 13.33 -0.82
N SER A 194 -9.04 13.89 -0.41
CA SER A 194 -10.34 13.22 -0.40
C SER A 194 -11.06 13.42 -1.75
N ASP A 195 -10.34 13.20 -2.86
CA ASP A 195 -10.81 13.42 -4.23
C ASP A 195 -11.16 12.11 -4.98
N ALA A 196 -11.17 10.96 -4.29
CA ALA A 196 -11.55 9.68 -4.85
C ALA A 196 -13.04 9.59 -5.21
N ASN A 197 -13.36 8.77 -6.24
CA ASN A 197 -14.75 8.59 -6.71
C ASN A 197 -15.65 7.86 -5.69
N GLU A 198 -15.05 7.11 -4.80
CA GLU A 198 -15.70 6.36 -3.70
C GLU A 198 -16.50 7.27 -2.79
N ARG A 199 -16.09 8.53 -2.59
CA ARG A 199 -16.80 9.52 -1.78
C ARG A 199 -18.24 9.80 -2.29
N LYS A 200 -18.45 9.73 -3.60
CA LYS A 200 -19.79 9.89 -4.18
C LYS A 200 -20.78 8.82 -3.71
N LYS A 201 -20.28 7.60 -3.46
CA LYS A 201 -21.09 6.49 -2.94
C LYS A 201 -21.49 6.70 -1.47
N GLU A 202 -20.70 7.49 -0.76
CA GLU A 202 -20.97 7.89 0.63
C GLU A 202 -21.83 9.15 0.74
N GLY A 203 -22.18 9.79 -0.39
CA GLY A 203 -22.90 11.06 -0.42
C GLY A 203 -22.01 12.28 -0.12
N LEU A 204 -20.69 12.14 -0.25
CA LEU A 204 -19.71 13.19 0.03
C LEU A 204 -19.20 13.85 -1.25
N PRO A 205 -18.97 15.18 -1.23
CA PRO A 205 -18.26 15.87 -2.31
C PRO A 205 -16.78 15.45 -2.33
N LYS A 206 -16.13 15.62 -3.47
CA LYS A 206 -14.67 15.55 -3.55
C LYS A 206 -14.07 16.78 -2.87
N VAL A 207 -13.03 16.55 -2.07
CA VAL A 207 -12.29 17.62 -1.36
C VAL A 207 -10.81 17.45 -1.63
N LYS A 208 -10.14 18.58 -1.88
CA LYS A 208 -8.71 18.68 -2.05
C LYS A 208 -8.26 20.06 -1.57
N GLY A 209 -7.31 20.12 -0.64
CA GLY A 209 -6.87 21.40 -0.07
C GLY A 209 -6.06 21.27 1.21
N PHE A 210 -5.65 22.39 1.74
CA PHE A 210 -4.94 22.47 3.01
C PHE A 210 -5.90 22.30 4.20
N ILE A 211 -5.45 21.59 5.23
CA ILE A 211 -6.09 21.60 6.55
C ILE A 211 -5.21 22.48 7.44
N GLY A 212 -5.67 23.70 7.71
CA GLY A 212 -4.92 24.75 8.39
C GLY A 212 -4.11 25.61 7.42
N GLU A 213 -2.88 25.97 7.78
CA GLU A 213 -2.03 26.89 7.01
C GLU A 213 -1.48 26.25 5.72
N GLU A 214 -1.30 27.07 4.69
CA GLU A 214 -0.65 26.68 3.44
C GLU A 214 0.86 26.46 3.64
N PHE A 215 1.42 25.52 2.89
CA PHE A 215 2.85 25.19 2.91
C PHE A 215 3.34 24.77 1.52
N ASP A 216 4.67 24.67 1.34
CA ASP A 216 5.24 24.09 0.11
C ASP A 216 4.88 22.60 0.01
N THR A 217 4.13 22.26 -1.02
CA THR A 217 3.57 20.93 -1.27
C THR A 217 4.55 19.95 -1.90
N ASN A 218 5.73 20.43 -2.31
CA ASN A 218 6.84 19.57 -2.72
C ASN A 218 7.64 19.16 -1.48
N VAL A 219 7.59 17.89 -1.15
CA VAL A 219 8.16 17.33 0.08
C VAL A 219 9.29 16.38 -0.26
N GLU A 220 10.50 16.67 0.22
CA GLU A 220 11.60 15.72 0.11
C GLU A 220 11.44 14.62 1.17
N ILE A 221 11.42 13.36 0.73
CA ILE A 221 11.43 12.19 1.58
C ILE A 221 12.69 11.36 1.36
N ILE A 222 13.06 10.56 2.36
CA ILE A 222 14.10 9.55 2.26
C ILE A 222 13.49 8.19 2.52
N GLU A 223 13.62 7.27 1.56
CA GLU A 223 13.17 5.91 1.68
C GLU A 223 14.26 4.95 1.21
N ASN A 224 14.64 3.99 2.04
CA ASN A 224 15.69 3.01 1.70
C ASN A 224 17.03 3.64 1.26
N GLY A 225 17.36 4.82 1.78
CA GLY A 225 18.55 5.60 1.40
C GLY A 225 18.41 6.42 0.11
N VAL A 226 17.27 6.36 -0.58
CA VAL A 226 16.97 7.14 -1.77
C VAL A 226 16.17 8.39 -1.42
N ARG A 227 16.54 9.54 -1.97
CA ARG A 227 15.82 10.82 -1.84
C ARG A 227 14.84 10.97 -2.99
N TYR A 228 13.59 11.29 -2.65
CA TYR A 228 12.54 11.58 -3.62
C TYR A 228 11.90 12.92 -3.33
N MET A 229 11.53 13.66 -4.39
CA MET A 229 10.63 14.80 -4.26
C MET A 229 9.21 14.33 -4.53
N VAL A 230 8.34 14.44 -3.53
CA VAL A 230 6.93 14.07 -3.60
C VAL A 230 6.08 15.32 -3.72
N ASP A 231 5.25 15.40 -4.75
CA ASP A 231 4.21 16.41 -4.89
C ASP A 231 2.91 15.87 -4.27
N VAL A 232 2.56 16.33 -3.08
CA VAL A 232 1.37 15.84 -2.36
C VAL A 232 0.06 16.33 -2.97
N VAL A 233 0.10 17.34 -3.85
CA VAL A 233 -1.07 17.87 -4.56
C VAL A 233 -1.35 17.11 -5.84
N ASN A 234 -0.33 16.91 -6.69
CA ASN A 234 -0.51 16.35 -8.03
C ASN A 234 -0.01 14.92 -8.18
N GLY A 235 0.74 14.41 -7.21
CA GLY A 235 1.21 13.03 -7.20
C GLY A 235 0.07 12.00 -7.18
N GLN A 236 0.35 10.79 -7.63
CA GLN A 236 -0.64 9.70 -7.62
C GLN A 236 -0.98 9.27 -6.20
N LYS A 237 -2.21 8.82 -5.96
CA LYS A 237 -2.77 8.54 -4.64
C LYS A 237 -2.63 9.78 -3.73
N THR A 238 -1.96 9.62 -2.60
CA THR A 238 -1.63 10.69 -1.66
C THR A 238 -0.31 11.41 -1.98
N GLY A 239 0.38 11.00 -3.07
CA GLY A 239 1.66 11.57 -3.52
C GLY A 239 2.70 10.52 -3.91
N PHE A 240 2.72 9.34 -3.23
CA PHE A 240 3.72 8.30 -3.41
C PHE A 240 3.15 6.91 -3.08
N PHE A 241 3.79 5.85 -3.59
CA PHE A 241 3.40 4.46 -3.32
C PHE A 241 4.18 3.88 -2.13
N LEU A 242 3.78 4.24 -0.91
CA LEU A 242 4.44 3.81 0.33
C LEU A 242 4.37 2.30 0.54
N ASP A 243 3.32 1.65 0.05
CA ASP A 243 3.06 0.22 0.16
C ASP A 243 4.16 -0.67 -0.46
N GLN A 244 4.94 -0.15 -1.42
CA GLN A 244 6.03 -0.86 -2.09
C GLN A 244 7.41 -0.66 -1.43
N LYS A 245 7.52 0.10 -0.35
CA LYS A 245 8.79 0.45 0.33
C LYS A 245 9.72 -0.75 0.52
N TYR A 246 9.21 -1.80 1.14
CA TYR A 246 10.01 -2.99 1.45
C TYR A 246 10.22 -3.91 0.24
N ASN A 247 9.36 -3.83 -0.78
CA ASN A 247 9.56 -4.53 -2.04
C ASN A 247 10.70 -3.87 -2.83
N ARG A 248 10.79 -2.54 -2.81
CA ARG A 248 11.92 -1.80 -3.35
C ARG A 248 13.23 -2.15 -2.62
N LEU A 249 13.19 -2.22 -1.28
CA LEU A 249 14.34 -2.63 -0.47
C LEU A 249 14.80 -4.05 -0.81
N ALA A 250 13.87 -4.99 -1.02
CA ALA A 250 14.21 -6.37 -1.40
C ALA A 250 14.98 -6.42 -2.73
N MET A 251 14.65 -5.53 -3.68
CA MET A 251 15.36 -5.45 -4.96
C MET A 251 16.81 -5.01 -4.82
N GLN A 252 17.16 -4.18 -3.82
CA GLN A 252 18.54 -3.76 -3.60
C GLN A 252 19.49 -4.95 -3.44
N ARG A 253 19.04 -6.06 -2.83
CA ARG A 253 19.86 -7.25 -2.56
C ARG A 253 20.30 -7.99 -3.82
N ILE A 254 19.57 -7.87 -4.92
CA ILE A 254 19.82 -8.62 -6.16
C ILE A 254 20.29 -7.75 -7.33
N CYS A 255 20.38 -6.42 -7.14
CA CYS A 255 20.67 -5.48 -8.23
C CYS A 255 22.16 -5.07 -8.35
N LYS A 256 23.01 -5.35 -7.35
CA LYS A 256 24.44 -4.98 -7.39
C LYS A 256 25.12 -5.59 -8.61
N ASP A 257 25.89 -4.76 -9.33
CA ASP A 257 26.63 -5.10 -10.56
C ASP A 257 25.75 -5.67 -11.71
N LYS A 258 24.44 -5.38 -11.69
CA LYS A 258 23.46 -5.89 -12.65
C LYS A 258 22.98 -4.83 -13.63
N LYS A 259 22.57 -5.29 -14.84
CA LYS A 259 21.79 -4.51 -15.80
C LYS A 259 20.30 -4.71 -15.47
N VAL A 260 19.61 -3.63 -15.12
CA VAL A 260 18.23 -3.65 -14.59
C VAL A 260 17.29 -2.93 -15.55
N LEU A 261 16.11 -3.52 -15.79
CA LEU A 261 14.99 -2.88 -16.48
C LEU A 261 13.81 -2.75 -15.51
N ASP A 262 13.37 -1.53 -15.26
CA ASP A 262 12.22 -1.19 -14.41
C ASP A 262 11.06 -0.71 -15.27
N CYS A 263 10.03 -1.53 -15.40
CA CYS A 263 8.84 -1.27 -16.21
C CYS A 263 7.71 -0.69 -15.36
N PHE A 264 7.09 0.39 -15.84
CA PHE A 264 6.12 1.19 -15.08
C PHE A 264 6.80 1.89 -13.92
N THR A 265 7.95 2.50 -14.22
CA THR A 265 8.89 3.00 -13.20
C THR A 265 8.35 4.18 -12.36
N HIS A 266 7.27 4.85 -12.83
CA HIS A 266 6.69 6.02 -12.17
C HIS A 266 7.78 7.07 -11.89
N MET A 267 8.00 7.47 -10.65
CA MET A 267 9.05 8.41 -10.23
C MET A 267 10.46 7.77 -10.15
N GLY A 268 10.67 6.63 -10.80
CA GLY A 268 11.96 5.92 -10.82
C GLY A 268 12.20 5.04 -9.60
N THR A 269 11.17 4.65 -8.88
CA THR A 269 11.33 4.16 -7.50
C THR A 269 12.08 2.84 -7.40
N PHE A 270 11.84 1.87 -8.26
CA PHE A 270 12.62 0.62 -8.29
C PHE A 270 13.99 0.81 -8.94
N ALA A 271 14.07 1.55 -10.06
CA ALA A 271 15.33 1.82 -10.75
C ALA A 271 16.33 2.57 -9.85
N LEU A 272 15.87 3.55 -9.08
CA LEU A 272 16.72 4.29 -8.13
C LEU A 272 17.19 3.42 -6.96
N ASN A 273 16.33 2.52 -6.44
CA ASN A 273 16.75 1.52 -5.46
C ASN A 273 17.81 0.56 -6.02
N ALA A 274 17.70 0.17 -7.30
CA ALA A 274 18.75 -0.61 -7.97
C ALA A 274 20.05 0.21 -8.10
N GLY A 275 19.96 1.48 -8.47
CA GLY A 275 21.10 2.38 -8.60
C GLY A 275 21.85 2.57 -7.29
N ILE A 276 21.14 2.86 -6.16
CA ILE A 276 21.77 3.03 -4.85
C ILE A 276 22.43 1.74 -4.35
N ALA A 277 21.92 0.57 -4.77
CA ALA A 277 22.48 -0.74 -4.48
C ALA A 277 23.73 -1.06 -5.31
N GLY A 278 24.15 -0.19 -6.21
CA GLY A 278 25.31 -0.39 -7.08
C GLY A 278 25.02 -1.20 -8.34
N ALA A 279 23.82 -1.07 -8.92
CA ALA A 279 23.55 -1.60 -10.25
C ALA A 279 24.56 -1.06 -11.26
N LYS A 280 24.98 -1.88 -12.22
CA LYS A 280 25.86 -1.44 -13.32
C LYS A 280 25.15 -0.44 -14.22
N GLU A 281 23.88 -0.68 -14.50
CA GLU A 281 23.01 0.13 -15.31
C GLU A 281 21.55 -0.16 -14.91
N ALA A 282 20.71 0.88 -14.81
CA ALA A 282 19.29 0.72 -14.62
C ALA A 282 18.52 1.62 -15.60
N THR A 283 17.55 1.04 -16.31
CA THR A 283 16.68 1.76 -17.22
C THR A 283 15.24 1.69 -16.72
N GLY A 284 14.61 2.83 -16.47
CA GLY A 284 13.20 2.93 -16.10
C GLY A 284 12.35 3.35 -17.31
N LEU A 285 11.21 2.67 -17.50
CA LEU A 285 10.24 2.96 -18.56
C LEU A 285 8.91 3.38 -17.93
N ASP A 286 8.33 4.47 -18.39
CA ASP A 286 6.97 4.88 -18.07
C ASP A 286 6.33 5.61 -19.26
N ILE A 287 5.02 5.53 -19.39
CA ILE A 287 4.28 6.24 -20.45
C ILE A 287 4.09 7.73 -20.12
N SER A 288 4.19 8.10 -18.86
CA SER A 288 3.98 9.47 -18.38
C SER A 288 5.27 10.29 -18.51
N GLU A 289 5.27 11.26 -19.42
CA GLU A 289 6.37 12.24 -19.52
C GLU A 289 6.65 12.96 -18.21
N PHE A 290 5.59 13.30 -17.46
CA PHE A 290 5.70 13.95 -16.16
C PHE A 290 6.43 13.06 -15.16
N ALA A 291 6.05 11.77 -15.08
CA ALA A 291 6.70 10.81 -14.20
C ALA A 291 8.19 10.60 -14.57
N VAL A 292 8.49 10.49 -15.87
CA VAL A 292 9.86 10.36 -16.37
C VAL A 292 10.72 11.59 -16.02
N LYS A 293 10.16 12.79 -16.13
CA LYS A 293 10.86 14.04 -15.70
C LYS A 293 11.15 14.01 -14.19
N GLN A 294 10.17 13.63 -13.37
CA GLN A 294 10.37 13.50 -11.93
C GLN A 294 11.42 12.42 -11.59
N ALA A 295 11.36 11.26 -12.26
CA ALA A 295 12.33 10.19 -12.10
C ALA A 295 13.75 10.63 -12.43
N THR A 296 13.93 11.37 -13.53
CA THR A 296 15.22 11.93 -13.95
C THR A 296 15.76 12.92 -12.93
N GLU A 297 14.91 13.79 -12.40
CA GLU A 297 15.31 14.73 -11.35
C GLU A 297 15.67 14.01 -10.04
N ASN A 298 14.95 12.96 -9.69
CA ASN A 298 15.27 12.10 -8.55
C ASN A 298 16.62 11.38 -8.75
N ALA A 299 16.95 10.93 -9.98
CA ALA A 299 18.28 10.38 -10.25
C ALA A 299 19.39 11.40 -10.03
N ARG A 300 19.20 12.64 -10.51
CA ARG A 300 20.15 13.75 -10.29
C ARG A 300 20.33 14.03 -8.79
N ARG A 301 19.24 14.08 -8.04
CA ARG A 301 19.20 14.32 -6.58
C ARG A 301 20.00 13.29 -5.78
N ASN A 302 20.06 12.07 -6.30
CA ASN A 302 20.80 10.95 -5.69
C ASN A 302 22.21 10.72 -6.30
N ASN A 303 22.69 11.59 -7.21
CA ASN A 303 23.94 11.42 -7.95
C ASN A 303 23.98 10.08 -8.74
N LEU A 304 22.84 9.65 -9.28
CA LEU A 304 22.68 8.41 -10.03
C LEU A 304 22.48 8.63 -11.54
N SER A 305 22.62 9.88 -12.03
CA SER A 305 22.32 10.21 -13.42
C SER A 305 23.20 9.49 -14.45
N ASP A 306 24.36 8.99 -14.07
CA ASP A 306 25.23 8.21 -14.96
C ASP A 306 24.80 6.74 -15.04
N THR A 307 24.27 6.20 -13.96
CA THR A 307 23.89 4.77 -13.83
C THR A 307 22.43 4.52 -14.14
N VAL A 308 21.54 5.45 -13.79
CA VAL A 308 20.07 5.29 -13.90
C VAL A 308 19.52 6.25 -14.93
N LYS A 309 18.86 5.70 -15.96
CA LYS A 309 18.27 6.45 -17.06
C LYS A 309 16.76 6.17 -17.14
N PHE A 310 16.01 7.15 -17.62
CA PHE A 310 14.57 7.01 -17.79
C PHE A 310 14.15 7.34 -19.22
N ARG A 311 13.16 6.62 -19.74
CA ARG A 311 12.60 6.82 -21.07
C ARG A 311 11.08 6.85 -21.01
N CYS A 312 10.48 7.81 -21.71
CA CYS A 312 9.03 7.86 -21.92
C CYS A 312 8.67 6.86 -23.03
N ALA A 313 8.02 5.75 -22.65
CA ALA A 313 7.63 4.70 -23.56
C ALA A 313 6.42 3.90 -23.04
N ASN A 314 5.58 3.43 -23.97
CA ASN A 314 4.59 2.42 -23.62
C ASN A 314 5.29 1.07 -23.41
N VAL A 315 5.28 0.55 -22.22
CA VAL A 315 5.96 -0.69 -21.83
C VAL A 315 5.51 -1.87 -22.71
N LEU A 316 4.20 -1.97 -23.02
CA LEU A 316 3.68 -3.08 -23.83
C LEU A 316 4.21 -3.09 -25.28
N ASP A 317 4.54 -1.92 -25.81
CA ASP A 317 5.11 -1.79 -27.16
C ASP A 317 6.63 -1.86 -27.13
N GLU A 318 7.26 -1.31 -26.09
CA GLU A 318 8.72 -1.23 -25.97
C GLU A 318 9.39 -2.58 -25.70
N LEU A 319 8.80 -3.44 -24.84
CA LEU A 319 9.42 -4.73 -24.52
C LEU A 319 9.64 -5.65 -25.74
N PRO A 320 8.70 -5.75 -26.72
CA PRO A 320 8.95 -6.45 -27.96
C PRO A 320 10.09 -5.88 -28.81
N HIS A 321 10.23 -4.55 -28.88
CA HIS A 321 11.32 -3.89 -29.60
C HIS A 321 12.67 -4.22 -28.98
N LEU A 322 12.80 -4.07 -27.65
CA LEU A 322 14.01 -4.45 -26.91
C LEU A 322 14.39 -5.94 -27.15
N ALA A 323 13.41 -6.82 -27.21
CA ALA A 323 13.65 -8.24 -27.48
C ALA A 323 14.10 -8.48 -28.93
N ALA A 324 13.56 -7.74 -29.90
CA ALA A 324 13.95 -7.82 -31.31
C ALA A 324 15.39 -7.28 -31.52
N ASP A 325 15.79 -6.27 -30.77
CA ASP A 325 17.14 -5.70 -30.75
C ASP A 325 18.16 -6.59 -30.00
N GLY A 326 17.72 -7.73 -29.47
CA GLY A 326 18.58 -8.68 -28.75
C GLY A 326 18.94 -8.26 -27.31
N GLU A 327 18.28 -7.23 -26.77
CA GLU A 327 18.53 -6.75 -25.44
C GLU A 327 18.23 -7.82 -24.37
N LYS A 328 19.12 -7.90 -23.36
CA LYS A 328 19.00 -8.80 -22.23
C LYS A 328 19.38 -8.09 -20.94
N TYR A 329 18.64 -8.39 -19.88
CA TYR A 329 18.79 -7.80 -18.56
C TYR A 329 19.05 -8.89 -17.51
N ASP A 330 19.84 -8.56 -16.50
CA ASP A 330 20.02 -9.43 -15.34
C ASP A 330 18.82 -9.41 -14.41
N VAL A 331 18.11 -8.27 -14.39
CA VAL A 331 16.89 -8.08 -13.58
C VAL A 331 15.85 -7.34 -14.40
N VAL A 332 14.63 -7.86 -14.47
CA VAL A 332 13.46 -7.17 -15.04
C VAL A 332 12.40 -7.04 -13.94
N ILE A 333 11.89 -5.82 -13.75
CA ILE A 333 10.87 -5.48 -12.77
C ILE A 333 9.60 -5.08 -13.51
N LEU A 334 8.47 -5.68 -13.15
CA LEU A 334 7.17 -5.42 -13.72
C LEU A 334 6.20 -4.99 -12.61
N ASP A 335 5.95 -3.69 -12.48
CA ASP A 335 4.97 -3.11 -11.55
C ASP A 335 3.81 -2.42 -12.30
N PRO A 336 3.01 -3.18 -13.04
CA PRO A 336 1.95 -2.62 -13.87
C PRO A 336 0.82 -2.03 -13.02
N PRO A 337 0.06 -1.06 -13.56
CA PRO A 337 -1.17 -0.60 -12.93
C PRO A 337 -2.15 -1.76 -12.78
N ALA A 338 -3.12 -1.61 -11.86
CA ALA A 338 -4.15 -2.64 -11.66
C ALA A 338 -4.96 -2.86 -12.94
N PHE A 339 -4.81 -4.03 -13.57
CA PHE A 339 -5.57 -4.40 -14.77
C PHE A 339 -7.02 -4.75 -14.48
N THR A 340 -7.42 -4.88 -13.21
CA THR A 340 -8.82 -5.08 -12.84
C THR A 340 -9.17 -4.32 -11.57
N LYS A 341 -10.39 -3.74 -11.60
CA LYS A 341 -11.03 -3.08 -10.44
C LYS A 341 -12.34 -3.78 -10.06
N SER A 342 -12.70 -4.87 -10.75
CA SER A 342 -13.91 -5.64 -10.45
C SER A 342 -13.69 -7.14 -10.70
N ARG A 343 -14.56 -7.97 -10.13
CA ARG A 343 -14.52 -9.42 -10.32
C ARG A 343 -14.79 -9.80 -11.77
N GLU A 344 -15.68 -9.09 -12.46
CA GLU A 344 -16.05 -9.36 -13.85
C GLU A 344 -14.86 -9.12 -14.80
N ALA A 345 -14.02 -8.13 -14.53
CA ALA A 345 -12.87 -7.79 -15.34
C ALA A 345 -11.65 -8.72 -15.11
N THR A 346 -11.72 -9.66 -14.16
CA THR A 346 -10.58 -10.53 -13.78
C THR A 346 -10.06 -11.36 -14.96
N LYS A 347 -10.94 -11.87 -15.85
CA LYS A 347 -10.52 -12.64 -17.02
C LYS A 347 -9.62 -11.84 -17.98
N ASN A 348 -9.94 -10.56 -18.19
CA ASN A 348 -9.12 -9.68 -19.03
C ASN A 348 -7.81 -9.31 -18.34
N ALA A 349 -7.85 -9.10 -17.02
CA ALA A 349 -6.65 -8.86 -16.24
C ALA A 349 -5.65 -10.03 -16.32
N ILE A 350 -6.12 -11.28 -16.23
CA ILE A 350 -5.26 -12.46 -16.38
C ILE A 350 -4.52 -12.42 -17.72
N LYS A 351 -5.22 -12.06 -18.82
CA LYS A 351 -4.58 -11.94 -20.14
C LYS A 351 -3.50 -10.86 -20.14
N GLY A 352 -3.78 -9.68 -19.57
CA GLY A 352 -2.81 -8.59 -19.46
C GLY A 352 -1.59 -8.96 -18.62
N TYR A 353 -1.80 -9.56 -17.44
CA TYR A 353 -0.68 -10.04 -16.61
C TYR A 353 0.12 -11.15 -17.30
N ARG A 354 -0.53 -12.08 -17.99
CA ARG A 354 0.17 -13.11 -18.76
C ARG A 354 1.02 -12.50 -19.86
N GLU A 355 0.47 -11.57 -20.63
CA GLU A 355 1.16 -10.91 -21.74
C GLU A 355 2.39 -10.14 -21.26
N ILE A 356 2.25 -9.27 -20.24
CA ILE A 356 3.36 -8.46 -19.77
C ILE A 356 4.48 -9.33 -19.17
N ASN A 357 4.13 -10.41 -18.44
CA ASN A 357 5.11 -11.33 -17.89
C ASN A 357 5.82 -12.14 -19.01
N MET A 358 5.12 -12.55 -20.07
CA MET A 358 5.76 -13.18 -21.24
C MET A 358 6.79 -12.24 -21.89
N LYS A 359 6.40 -10.98 -22.12
CA LYS A 359 7.28 -9.97 -22.72
C LYS A 359 8.51 -9.71 -21.85
N GLY A 360 8.31 -9.51 -20.55
CA GLY A 360 9.42 -9.31 -19.60
C GLY A 360 10.35 -10.51 -19.50
N LEU A 361 9.82 -11.72 -19.42
CA LEU A 361 10.62 -12.96 -19.35
C LEU A 361 11.54 -13.17 -20.54
N ARG A 362 11.15 -12.74 -21.76
CA ARG A 362 12.00 -12.81 -22.94
C ARG A 362 13.27 -11.98 -22.81
N LEU A 363 13.25 -10.94 -21.99
CA LEU A 363 14.37 -10.03 -21.76
C LEU A 363 15.28 -10.48 -20.60
N VAL A 364 14.84 -11.38 -19.73
CA VAL A 364 15.66 -11.86 -18.61
C VAL A 364 16.70 -12.86 -19.13
N LYS A 365 17.98 -12.67 -18.76
CA LYS A 365 19.06 -13.62 -19.00
C LYS A 365 18.83 -14.94 -18.28
N ASP A 366 19.45 -16.04 -18.75
CA ASP A 366 19.53 -17.28 -17.97
C ASP A 366 20.22 -17.02 -16.62
N GLY A 367 19.64 -17.49 -15.52
CA GLY A 367 20.07 -17.20 -14.16
C GLY A 367 19.73 -15.81 -13.65
N GLY A 368 19.13 -14.93 -14.46
CA GLY A 368 18.66 -13.61 -14.07
C GLY A 368 17.36 -13.64 -13.25
N TYR A 369 16.81 -12.45 -12.94
CA TYR A 369 15.66 -12.33 -12.05
C TYR A 369 14.50 -11.61 -12.73
N LEU A 370 13.29 -12.09 -12.47
CA LEU A 370 12.04 -11.40 -12.72
C LEU A 370 11.41 -11.01 -11.38
N ALA A 371 11.18 -9.71 -11.17
CA ALA A 371 10.27 -9.23 -10.14
C ALA A 371 8.95 -8.85 -10.80
N THR A 372 7.82 -9.33 -10.27
CA THR A 372 6.50 -9.02 -10.85
C THR A 372 5.47 -8.88 -9.76
N CYS A 373 4.57 -7.92 -9.90
CA CYS A 373 3.55 -7.67 -8.89
C CYS A 373 2.16 -7.41 -9.47
N SER A 374 1.21 -7.40 -8.55
CA SER A 374 -0.17 -6.98 -8.78
C SER A 374 -0.69 -6.26 -7.54
N CYS A 375 -1.19 -5.05 -7.72
CA CYS A 375 -1.88 -4.28 -6.68
C CYS A 375 -3.41 -4.45 -6.71
N SER A 376 -3.93 -5.44 -7.46
CA SER A 376 -5.37 -5.70 -7.54
C SER A 376 -5.84 -6.71 -6.50
N HIS A 377 -6.85 -6.34 -5.69
CA HIS A 377 -7.50 -7.26 -4.76
C HIS A 377 -8.07 -8.51 -5.45
N PHE A 378 -8.62 -8.36 -6.67
CA PHE A 378 -9.23 -9.47 -7.43
C PHE A 378 -8.21 -10.40 -8.10
N MET A 379 -6.95 -10.01 -8.19
CA MET A 379 -5.86 -10.89 -8.60
C MET A 379 -5.26 -11.55 -7.36
N THR A 380 -5.80 -12.71 -6.98
CA THR A 380 -5.31 -13.45 -5.81
C THR A 380 -3.87 -13.90 -5.99
N GLN A 381 -3.21 -14.28 -4.91
CA GLN A 381 -1.84 -14.79 -4.93
C GLN A 381 -1.70 -16.00 -5.86
N GLU A 382 -2.60 -16.98 -5.71
CA GLU A 382 -2.62 -18.22 -6.50
C GLU A 382 -2.86 -17.93 -7.98
N LEU A 383 -3.77 -16.98 -8.26
CA LEU A 383 -4.10 -16.60 -9.63
C LEU A 383 -2.92 -15.91 -10.31
N LEU A 384 -2.22 -15.01 -9.63
CA LEU A 384 -1.01 -14.37 -10.14
C LEU A 384 0.10 -15.39 -10.38
N ALA A 385 0.38 -16.26 -9.38
CA ALA A 385 1.41 -17.30 -9.50
C ALA A 385 1.13 -18.23 -10.69
N ARG A 386 -0.11 -18.68 -10.88
CA ARG A 386 -0.52 -19.49 -12.03
C ARG A 386 -0.30 -18.75 -13.33
N THR A 387 -0.70 -17.47 -13.40
CA THR A 387 -0.58 -16.65 -14.62
C THR A 387 0.88 -16.45 -15.01
N VAL A 388 1.76 -16.18 -14.04
CA VAL A 388 3.21 -16.01 -14.29
C VAL A 388 3.85 -17.34 -14.71
N LYS A 389 3.45 -18.46 -14.10
CA LYS A 389 3.89 -19.81 -14.52
C LYS A 389 3.50 -20.14 -15.96
N GLU A 390 2.26 -19.81 -16.35
CA GLU A 390 1.80 -19.99 -17.75
C GLU A 390 2.57 -19.09 -18.72
N ALA A 391 2.90 -17.86 -18.32
CA ALA A 391 3.73 -16.96 -19.11
C ALA A 391 5.15 -17.53 -19.32
N ALA A 392 5.77 -18.07 -18.27
CA ALA A 392 7.10 -18.67 -18.35
C ALA A 392 7.12 -19.90 -19.28
N LYS A 393 6.12 -20.78 -19.15
CA LYS A 393 5.97 -21.94 -20.04
C LYS A 393 5.89 -21.53 -21.52
N ALA A 394 5.14 -20.46 -21.82
CA ALA A 394 4.95 -19.97 -23.19
C ALA A 394 6.23 -19.40 -23.84
N VAL A 395 7.24 -19.08 -23.04
CA VAL A 395 8.55 -18.59 -23.51
C VAL A 395 9.70 -19.56 -23.21
N HIS A 396 9.38 -20.83 -22.89
CA HIS A 396 10.33 -21.93 -22.62
C HIS A 396 11.31 -21.62 -21.49
N LYS A 397 10.83 -20.95 -20.43
CA LYS A 397 11.60 -20.64 -19.22
C LYS A 397 10.99 -21.28 -17.99
N ARG A 398 11.83 -21.54 -16.99
CA ARG A 398 11.42 -22.04 -15.67
C ARG A 398 11.70 -21.00 -14.62
N LEU A 399 10.90 -21.03 -13.55
CA LEU A 399 10.95 -20.07 -12.46
C LEU A 399 11.28 -20.78 -11.16
N ARG A 400 12.29 -20.28 -10.45
CA ARG A 400 12.55 -20.63 -9.06
C ARG A 400 12.11 -19.45 -8.21
N GLN A 401 11.10 -19.63 -7.37
CA GLN A 401 10.66 -18.58 -6.46
C GLN A 401 11.77 -18.29 -5.45
N VAL A 402 12.24 -17.05 -5.45
CA VAL A 402 13.23 -16.56 -4.48
C VAL A 402 12.50 -15.97 -3.28
N GLU A 403 11.47 -15.15 -3.55
CA GLU A 403 10.74 -14.45 -2.49
C GLU A 403 9.29 -14.20 -2.92
N PHE A 404 8.40 -14.15 -1.92
CA PHE A 404 7.05 -13.62 -2.04
C PHE A 404 6.84 -12.58 -0.95
N ARG A 405 6.30 -11.43 -1.33
CA ARG A 405 6.05 -10.30 -0.43
C ARG A 405 4.66 -9.71 -0.68
N THR A 406 4.21 -8.93 0.30
CA THR A 406 2.96 -8.19 0.27
C THR A 406 3.23 -6.68 0.38
N GLN A 407 2.22 -5.89 0.68
CA GLN A 407 2.37 -4.49 1.07
C GLN A 407 3.24 -4.35 2.33
N GLY A 408 3.83 -3.18 2.51
CA GLY A 408 4.63 -2.87 3.68
C GLY A 408 3.86 -3.02 5.00
N PRO A 409 4.54 -3.27 6.12
CA PRO A 409 3.89 -3.47 7.42
C PRO A 409 3.15 -2.23 7.94
N ASP A 410 3.44 -1.05 7.42
CA ASP A 410 2.67 0.18 7.64
C ASP A 410 1.29 0.19 6.94
N HIS A 411 1.05 -0.80 6.08
CA HIS A 411 -0.25 -1.10 5.48
C HIS A 411 -0.76 -2.45 6.01
N PRO A 412 -1.18 -2.52 7.28
CA PRO A 412 -1.47 -3.79 7.94
C PRO A 412 -2.58 -4.58 7.22
N ILE A 413 -2.39 -5.90 7.20
CA ILE A 413 -3.40 -6.85 6.71
C ILE A 413 -4.21 -7.30 7.91
N LEU A 414 -5.43 -6.80 8.03
CA LEU A 414 -6.34 -7.17 9.12
C LEU A 414 -7.07 -8.47 8.76
N TRP A 415 -6.81 -9.52 9.53
CA TRP A 415 -7.48 -10.80 9.37
C TRP A 415 -8.82 -10.80 10.12
N ALA A 416 -9.90 -11.02 9.36
CA ALA A 416 -11.21 -11.34 9.90
C ALA A 416 -11.61 -12.75 9.40
N ASN A 417 -12.16 -13.59 10.28
CA ASN A 417 -12.31 -15.02 10.03
C ASN A 417 -13.38 -15.42 9.00
N THR A 418 -14.03 -14.47 8.34
CA THR A 418 -15.14 -14.75 7.40
C THR A 418 -14.78 -14.67 5.94
N ALA A 419 -13.71 -13.98 5.58
CA ALA A 419 -13.24 -13.87 4.21
C ALA A 419 -12.01 -14.78 4.00
N ASN A 420 -11.98 -15.50 2.88
CA ASN A 420 -10.79 -16.27 2.49
C ASN A 420 -9.57 -15.39 2.23
N VAL A 421 -9.81 -14.10 1.90
CA VAL A 421 -8.79 -13.09 1.66
C VAL A 421 -9.20 -11.82 2.40
N PRO A 422 -8.36 -11.28 3.30
CA PRO A 422 -8.63 -10.01 3.98
C PRO A 422 -8.83 -8.86 3.00
N GLU A 423 -9.77 -7.96 3.28
CA GLU A 423 -10.08 -6.82 2.40
C GLU A 423 -8.90 -5.84 2.28
N SER A 424 -8.11 -5.69 3.35
CA SER A 424 -6.90 -4.89 3.37
C SER A 424 -5.71 -5.52 2.62
N TYR A 425 -5.82 -6.80 2.18
CA TYR A 425 -4.78 -7.48 1.42
C TYR A 425 -4.97 -7.26 -0.08
N TYR A 426 -4.07 -6.52 -0.73
CA TYR A 426 -4.20 -6.18 -2.14
C TYR A 426 -2.90 -6.30 -2.95
N LEU A 427 -1.72 -6.22 -2.33
CA LEU A 427 -0.44 -6.24 -3.04
C LEU A 427 0.20 -7.62 -2.97
N LYS A 428 0.61 -8.13 -4.11
CA LYS A 428 1.37 -9.37 -4.29
C LYS A 428 2.61 -9.06 -5.11
N PHE A 429 3.78 -9.40 -4.58
CA PHE A 429 5.06 -9.15 -5.20
C PHE A 429 5.89 -10.42 -5.17
N TYR A 430 6.31 -10.90 -6.33
CA TYR A 430 7.15 -12.08 -6.47
C TYR A 430 8.53 -11.70 -7.02
N ILE A 431 9.56 -12.35 -6.51
CA ILE A 431 10.90 -12.40 -7.11
C ILE A 431 11.15 -13.84 -7.54
N PHE A 432 11.44 -14.04 -8.82
CA PHE A 432 11.81 -15.33 -9.39
C PHE A 432 13.21 -15.27 -9.99
N GLN A 433 14.02 -16.30 -9.76
CA GLN A 433 15.15 -16.59 -10.62
C GLN A 433 14.63 -17.28 -11.88
N VAL A 434 15.05 -16.80 -13.03
CA VAL A 434 14.64 -17.32 -14.36
C VAL A 434 15.72 -18.25 -14.88
N VAL A 435 15.33 -19.45 -15.28
CA VAL A 435 16.23 -20.47 -15.82
C VAL A 435 15.72 -20.92 -17.20
N GLU A 436 16.62 -20.97 -18.19
CA GLU A 436 16.30 -21.50 -19.50
C GLU A 436 16.25 -23.03 -19.46
N GLU A 437 15.27 -23.59 -20.12
CA GLU A 437 15.17 -25.04 -20.30
C GLU A 437 16.18 -25.44 -21.38
N LYS A 438 17.24 -26.14 -20.98
CA LYS A 438 18.26 -26.69 -21.89
C LYS A 438 17.81 -28.02 -22.44
#